data_d4307fb0371ec9bd7a4458eecd79e7ff
#
_entry.id   d4307fb0371ec9bd7a4458eecd79e7ff
#
_cell.length_a   1.000
_cell.length_b   1.000
_cell.length_c   1.000
_cell.angle_alpha   90.00
_cell.angle_beta   90.00
_cell.angle_gamma   90.00
#
_symmetry.space_group_name_H-M   'P 1'
#
loop_
_entity.id
_entity.type
_entity.pdbx_description
1 polymer ?
#
loop_
_entity_poly.entity_id
_entity_poly.type
_entity_poly.pdbx_seq_one_letter_code
_entity_poly.pdbx_strand_id
1 'polypeptide(L)'
;MRPWHFAVLWVGLFIAAIASGVELLSYLSYLLLFVGAAMWFTSRLTLEGLAIKRTVGQAYAHLGDKIDINYELKNEEHLPLGLGAKLWVEISEQSNWPEPLTGRVLSIAQGSTRRWKVSVPAIRRGRFHLGPIVMRSGDPFGLFGTVARVPADALILVYPKVLPLPFWQLPGSFLEGNVLTGQRSLQSTSMVMGIRDYRAGDAMNRIHWPSSVRHRGLFVKEFELDKTADLWIYLDLERHWHRGEGETSTEERAVTVAASVVSKATHEHRNVGLVTTGVRAEILHPDRGSKQFGKLMQYLAEVSAGGSRTIAEVMVETLPRLRRGASVLIITPSLDRAWVRPASTLRESSISTQAVLVGSKDTDEHDAARRHAILGELAVAGVRTAHLQPGMNIEELFHEAMNAIA
;
A
#
# COMPACT_ATOMS: atom_id res chain seq x y z
N MET A 1 -25.51 -31.34 -14.45
CA MET A 1 -26.55 -31.34 -15.52
C MET A 1 -27.52 -30.20 -15.26
N ARG A 2 -28.11 -29.58 -16.29
CA ARG A 2 -29.15 -28.57 -16.06
C ARG A 2 -30.48 -29.25 -15.74
N PRO A 3 -31.32 -28.75 -14.82
CA PRO A 3 -32.55 -29.43 -14.40
C PRO A 3 -33.52 -29.74 -15.54
N TRP A 4 -33.44 -29.02 -16.63
CA TRP A 4 -34.28 -29.26 -17.80
C TRP A 4 -33.93 -30.57 -18.54
N HIS A 5 -32.67 -31.04 -18.51
CA HIS A 5 -32.29 -32.34 -19.10
C HIS A 5 -32.99 -33.50 -18.35
N PHE A 6 -33.07 -33.37 -17.02
CA PHE A 6 -33.81 -34.33 -16.21
C PHE A 6 -35.31 -34.34 -16.53
N ALA A 7 -35.90 -33.15 -16.69
CA ALA A 7 -37.28 -33.00 -17.07
C ALA A 7 -37.56 -33.61 -18.45
N VAL A 8 -36.72 -33.38 -19.45
CA VAL A 8 -36.86 -33.96 -20.79
C VAL A 8 -36.74 -35.49 -20.74
N LEU A 9 -35.78 -36.03 -20.00
CA LEU A 9 -35.59 -37.46 -19.85
C LEU A 9 -36.81 -38.10 -19.19
N TRP A 10 -37.37 -37.48 -18.12
CA TRP A 10 -38.57 -37.96 -17.45
C TRP A 10 -39.80 -37.90 -18.37
N VAL A 11 -40.01 -36.80 -19.11
CA VAL A 11 -41.13 -36.67 -20.07
C VAL A 11 -41.01 -37.71 -21.16
N GLY A 12 -39.83 -37.93 -21.72
CA GLY A 12 -39.59 -38.96 -22.73
C GLY A 12 -39.90 -40.37 -22.23
N LEU A 13 -39.46 -40.69 -21.00
CA LEU A 13 -39.74 -41.97 -20.36
C LEU A 13 -41.24 -42.14 -20.08
N PHE A 14 -41.92 -41.10 -19.63
CA PHE A 14 -43.34 -41.09 -19.34
C PHE A 14 -44.19 -41.31 -20.61
N ILE A 15 -43.81 -40.65 -21.73
CA ILE A 15 -44.49 -40.87 -23.03
C ILE A 15 -44.25 -42.29 -23.52
N ALA A 16 -43.02 -42.81 -23.41
CA ALA A 16 -42.72 -44.20 -23.79
C ALA A 16 -43.49 -45.23 -22.96
N ALA A 17 -43.68 -44.98 -21.66
CA ALA A 17 -44.45 -45.82 -20.77
C ALA A 17 -45.92 -45.90 -21.20
N ILE A 18 -46.53 -44.75 -21.54
CA ILE A 18 -47.90 -44.71 -22.02
C ILE A 18 -48.06 -45.39 -23.39
N ALA A 19 -47.09 -45.10 -24.32
CA ALA A 19 -47.19 -45.64 -25.67
C ALA A 19 -46.95 -47.14 -25.78
N SER A 20 -46.08 -47.69 -24.90
CA SER A 20 -45.75 -49.13 -24.92
C SER A 20 -46.69 -50.02 -24.09
N GLY A 21 -47.43 -49.43 -23.13
CA GLY A 21 -48.28 -50.20 -22.19
C GLY A 21 -47.47 -51.10 -21.23
N VAL A 22 -46.15 -50.94 -21.15
CA VAL A 22 -45.22 -51.72 -20.30
C VAL A 22 -45.28 -51.22 -18.87
N GLU A 23 -45.81 -51.99 -17.92
CA GLU A 23 -45.89 -51.58 -16.52
C GLU A 23 -44.57 -51.18 -15.89
N LEU A 24 -43.49 -51.88 -16.25
CA LEU A 24 -42.16 -51.57 -15.73
C LEU A 24 -41.72 -50.14 -16.05
N LEU A 25 -42.01 -49.62 -17.26
CA LEU A 25 -41.68 -48.25 -17.66
C LEU A 25 -42.49 -47.22 -16.86
N SER A 26 -43.74 -47.55 -16.53
CA SER A 26 -44.59 -46.72 -15.68
C SER A 26 -44.02 -46.61 -14.27
N TYR A 27 -43.62 -47.73 -13.67
CA TYR A 27 -42.99 -47.73 -12.34
C TYR A 27 -41.67 -46.95 -12.33
N LEU A 28 -40.83 -47.12 -13.38
CA LEU A 28 -39.57 -46.39 -13.52
C LEU A 28 -39.80 -44.88 -13.66
N SER A 29 -40.83 -44.46 -14.40
CA SER A 29 -41.22 -43.05 -14.54
C SER A 29 -41.68 -42.45 -13.21
N TYR A 30 -42.50 -43.16 -12.43
CA TYR A 30 -42.91 -42.71 -11.10
C TYR A 30 -41.76 -42.63 -10.12
N LEU A 31 -40.84 -43.62 -10.16
CA LEU A 31 -39.63 -43.60 -9.34
C LEU A 31 -38.75 -42.40 -9.69
N LEU A 32 -38.55 -42.13 -10.97
CA LEU A 32 -37.75 -41.01 -11.44
C LEU A 32 -38.35 -39.66 -11.02
N LEU A 33 -39.70 -39.53 -11.13
CA LEU A 33 -40.42 -38.35 -10.67
C LEU A 33 -40.24 -38.14 -9.16
N PHE A 34 -40.43 -39.21 -8.37
CA PHE A 34 -40.27 -39.15 -6.91
C PHE A 34 -38.86 -38.75 -6.51
N VAL A 35 -37.82 -39.35 -7.15
CA VAL A 35 -36.42 -39.02 -6.93
C VAL A 35 -36.15 -37.56 -7.30
N GLY A 36 -36.63 -37.07 -8.44
CA GLY A 36 -36.51 -35.69 -8.86
C GLY A 36 -37.17 -34.71 -7.89
N ALA A 37 -38.38 -35.02 -7.43
CA ALA A 37 -39.08 -34.21 -6.43
C ALA A 37 -38.36 -34.19 -5.08
N ALA A 38 -37.85 -35.34 -4.63
CA ALA A 38 -37.08 -35.45 -3.41
C ALA A 38 -35.75 -34.62 -3.50
N MET A 39 -35.06 -34.69 -4.64
CA MET A 39 -33.84 -33.90 -4.89
C MET A 39 -34.14 -32.39 -4.93
N TRP A 40 -35.21 -32.00 -5.59
CA TRP A 40 -35.63 -30.60 -5.60
C TRP A 40 -35.96 -30.08 -4.20
N PHE A 41 -36.68 -30.88 -3.42
CA PHE A 41 -37.02 -30.53 -2.05
C PHE A 41 -35.78 -30.44 -1.16
N THR A 42 -34.91 -31.45 -1.20
CA THR A 42 -33.69 -31.46 -0.40
C THR A 42 -32.75 -30.32 -0.78
N SER A 43 -32.62 -29.98 -2.08
CA SER A 43 -31.77 -28.86 -2.51
C SER A 43 -32.17 -27.51 -1.90
N ARG A 44 -33.47 -27.31 -1.64
CA ARG A 44 -33.99 -26.12 -0.98
C ARG A 44 -33.54 -26.00 0.46
N LEU A 45 -33.40 -27.11 1.14
CA LEU A 45 -33.03 -27.19 2.55
C LEU A 45 -31.47 -27.14 2.78
N THR A 46 -30.70 -27.27 1.72
CA THR A 46 -29.23 -27.44 1.87
C THR A 46 -28.51 -26.23 2.45
N LEU A 47 -29.01 -25.02 2.25
CA LEU A 47 -28.41 -23.79 2.79
C LEU A 47 -29.18 -23.20 3.98
N GLU A 48 -30.36 -23.75 4.31
CA GLU A 48 -31.13 -23.33 5.49
C GLU A 48 -30.38 -23.69 6.77
N GLY A 49 -30.46 -22.85 7.78
CA GLY A 49 -29.82 -23.06 9.07
C GLY A 49 -28.27 -22.92 9.05
N LEU A 50 -27.67 -22.55 7.91
CA LEU A 50 -26.24 -22.30 7.85
C LEU A 50 -25.93 -20.83 8.15
N ALA A 51 -25.10 -20.60 9.17
CA ALA A 51 -24.55 -19.31 9.52
C ALA A 51 -23.04 -19.32 9.28
N ILE A 52 -22.53 -18.37 8.47
CA ILE A 52 -21.10 -18.21 8.23
C ILE A 52 -20.65 -16.87 8.76
N LYS A 53 -19.52 -16.88 9.48
CA LYS A 53 -18.84 -15.70 9.98
C LYS A 53 -17.39 -15.69 9.50
N ARG A 54 -16.93 -14.53 9.03
CA ARG A 54 -15.54 -14.28 8.72
C ARG A 54 -14.95 -13.26 9.69
N THR A 55 -13.71 -13.50 10.10
CA THR A 55 -12.94 -12.58 10.92
C THR A 55 -11.57 -12.39 10.26
N VAL A 56 -11.22 -11.16 9.91
CA VAL A 56 -9.89 -10.81 9.39
C VAL A 56 -9.01 -10.50 10.58
N GLY A 57 -7.83 -11.12 10.65
CA GLY A 57 -6.92 -10.95 11.79
C GLY A 57 -6.37 -9.53 11.90
N GLN A 58 -6.08 -8.91 10.76
CA GLN A 58 -5.57 -7.53 10.69
C GLN A 58 -6.20 -6.81 9.50
N ALA A 59 -6.66 -5.59 9.74
CA ALA A 59 -7.24 -4.73 8.69
C ALA A 59 -6.15 -4.08 7.80
N TYR A 60 -4.89 -4.17 8.20
CA TYR A 60 -3.73 -3.65 7.46
C TYR A 60 -2.57 -4.62 7.54
N ALA A 61 -1.75 -4.66 6.48
CA ALA A 61 -0.54 -5.47 6.37
C ALA A 61 0.48 -4.72 5.52
N HIS A 62 1.74 -5.12 5.58
CA HIS A 62 2.75 -4.66 4.64
C HIS A 62 2.92 -5.65 3.48
N LEU A 63 3.43 -5.16 2.36
CA LEU A 63 3.78 -5.99 1.21
C LEU A 63 4.76 -7.10 1.66
N GLY A 64 4.42 -8.35 1.35
CA GLY A 64 5.17 -9.53 1.78
C GLY A 64 4.63 -10.21 3.04
N ASP A 65 3.77 -9.56 3.82
CA ASP A 65 3.14 -10.16 5.00
C ASP A 65 2.11 -11.22 4.62
N LYS A 66 1.76 -12.07 5.58
CA LYS A 66 0.64 -13.01 5.48
C LYS A 66 -0.54 -12.51 6.29
N ILE A 67 -1.69 -12.45 5.65
CA ILE A 67 -2.95 -12.04 6.28
C ILE A 67 -3.76 -13.28 6.58
N ASP A 68 -4.16 -13.41 7.83
CA ASP A 68 -4.94 -14.54 8.31
C ASP A 68 -6.42 -14.21 8.29
N ILE A 69 -7.18 -15.01 7.56
CA ILE A 69 -8.65 -14.91 7.46
C ILE A 69 -9.22 -16.16 8.12
N ASN A 70 -9.98 -15.96 9.17
CA ASN A 70 -10.63 -17.04 9.90
C ASN A 70 -12.10 -17.12 9.51
N TYR A 71 -12.55 -18.32 9.18
CA TYR A 71 -13.93 -18.64 8.87
C TYR A 71 -14.51 -19.56 9.91
N GLU A 72 -15.74 -19.31 10.27
CA GLU A 72 -16.56 -20.14 11.15
C GLU A 72 -17.89 -20.41 10.47
N LEU A 73 -18.15 -21.67 10.12
CA LEU A 73 -19.40 -22.14 9.57
C LEU A 73 -20.16 -22.93 10.65
N LYS A 74 -21.34 -22.51 10.96
CA LYS A 74 -22.27 -23.16 11.89
C LYS A 74 -23.46 -23.72 11.16
N ASN A 75 -23.85 -24.93 11.49
CA ASN A 75 -25.13 -25.49 11.09
C ASN A 75 -26.06 -25.50 12.31
N GLU A 76 -26.99 -24.56 12.33
CA GLU A 76 -27.96 -24.38 13.45
C GLU A 76 -29.25 -25.18 13.23
N GLU A 77 -29.37 -25.93 12.16
CA GLU A 77 -30.54 -26.70 11.85
C GLU A 77 -30.64 -27.95 12.75
N HIS A 78 -31.83 -28.23 13.21
CA HIS A 78 -32.16 -29.36 14.09
C HIS A 78 -33.35 -30.12 13.53
N LEU A 79 -33.13 -30.90 12.48
CA LEU A 79 -34.17 -31.77 11.90
C LEU A 79 -34.12 -33.18 12.51
N PRO A 80 -35.27 -33.86 12.63
CA PRO A 80 -35.32 -35.25 13.06
C PRO A 80 -34.43 -36.16 12.18
N LEU A 81 -33.95 -37.26 12.74
CA LEU A 81 -33.17 -38.29 12.02
C LEU A 81 -31.83 -37.78 11.40
N GLY A 82 -31.31 -36.62 11.83
CA GLY A 82 -30.06 -36.07 11.29
C GLY A 82 -30.19 -35.52 9.87
N LEU A 83 -31.41 -35.32 9.37
CA LEU A 83 -31.67 -34.79 8.03
C LEU A 83 -31.15 -33.35 7.81
N GLY A 84 -30.81 -32.65 8.89
CA GLY A 84 -30.17 -31.33 8.84
C GLY A 84 -28.67 -31.34 8.49
N ALA A 85 -28.05 -32.51 8.29
CA ALA A 85 -26.66 -32.58 7.85
C ALA A 85 -26.54 -32.15 6.39
N LYS A 86 -25.50 -31.30 6.11
CA LYS A 86 -25.21 -30.83 4.76
C LYS A 86 -24.08 -31.68 4.16
N LEU A 87 -24.38 -32.39 3.08
CA LEU A 87 -23.43 -33.32 2.44
C LEU A 87 -22.25 -32.58 1.83
N TRP A 88 -22.53 -31.46 1.16
CA TRP A 88 -21.49 -30.60 0.60
C TRP A 88 -21.97 -29.14 0.59
N VAL A 89 -21.11 -28.26 0.92
CA VAL A 89 -21.26 -26.80 0.82
C VAL A 89 -19.97 -26.24 0.27
N GLU A 90 -20.04 -25.61 -0.88
CA GLU A 90 -18.95 -24.83 -1.45
C GLU A 90 -19.03 -23.42 -0.93
N ILE A 91 -17.94 -22.95 -0.35
CA ILE A 91 -17.80 -21.60 0.17
C ILE A 91 -16.75 -20.89 -0.65
N SER A 92 -17.12 -19.81 -1.29
CA SER A 92 -16.24 -18.93 -2.04
C SER A 92 -16.45 -17.50 -1.60
N GLU A 93 -15.49 -16.64 -1.86
CA GLU A 93 -15.56 -15.23 -1.52
C GLU A 93 -15.33 -14.37 -2.75
N GLN A 94 -16.16 -13.35 -2.92
CA GLN A 94 -15.93 -12.33 -3.93
C GLN A 94 -14.92 -11.33 -3.37
N SER A 95 -13.82 -11.10 -4.08
CA SER A 95 -12.81 -10.16 -3.68
C SER A 95 -12.11 -9.58 -4.90
N ASN A 96 -11.49 -8.42 -4.75
CA ASN A 96 -10.54 -7.88 -5.71
C ASN A 96 -9.09 -8.21 -5.33
N TRP A 97 -8.89 -9.23 -4.49
CA TRP A 97 -7.56 -9.74 -4.18
C TRP A 97 -6.86 -10.25 -5.44
N PRO A 98 -5.54 -10.03 -5.62
CA PRO A 98 -4.83 -10.42 -6.85
C PRO A 98 -4.94 -11.90 -7.18
N GLU A 99 -4.96 -12.74 -6.17
CA GLU A 99 -5.19 -14.18 -6.30
C GLU A 99 -6.60 -14.52 -5.81
N PRO A 100 -7.37 -15.33 -6.56
CA PRO A 100 -8.70 -15.71 -6.12
C PRO A 100 -8.61 -16.46 -4.80
N LEU A 101 -9.37 -16.02 -3.81
CA LEU A 101 -9.53 -16.75 -2.57
C LEU A 101 -10.21 -18.10 -2.89
N THR A 102 -9.46 -19.18 -2.72
CA THR A 102 -9.88 -20.53 -3.12
C THR A 102 -11.16 -20.94 -2.44
N GLY A 103 -12.14 -21.34 -3.24
CA GLY A 103 -13.36 -21.95 -2.75
C GLY A 103 -13.06 -23.23 -1.98
N ARG A 104 -13.76 -23.45 -0.88
CA ARG A 104 -13.64 -24.67 -0.08
C ARG A 104 -14.95 -25.43 -0.07
N VAL A 105 -14.88 -26.72 -0.37
CA VAL A 105 -16.00 -27.63 -0.26
C VAL A 105 -15.89 -28.39 1.05
N LEU A 106 -16.95 -28.39 1.85
CA LEU A 106 -17.01 -29.06 3.15
C LEU A 106 -18.36 -29.78 3.30
N SER A 107 -18.35 -30.82 4.13
CA SER A 107 -19.56 -31.36 4.74
C SER A 107 -19.68 -30.87 6.17
N ILE A 108 -20.92 -30.68 6.65
CA ILE A 108 -21.16 -30.23 8.02
C ILE A 108 -22.34 -30.99 8.61
N ALA A 109 -22.10 -31.63 9.75
CA ALA A 109 -23.16 -32.33 10.48
C ALA A 109 -24.11 -31.33 11.13
N GLN A 110 -25.32 -31.79 11.39
CA GLN A 110 -26.33 -31.04 12.13
C GLN A 110 -25.80 -30.60 13.51
N GLY A 111 -26.08 -29.35 13.91
CA GLY A 111 -25.67 -28.78 15.18
C GLY A 111 -24.14 -28.59 15.36
N SER A 112 -23.37 -28.83 14.29
CA SER A 112 -21.91 -28.73 14.36
C SER A 112 -21.35 -27.39 13.87
N THR A 113 -20.12 -27.10 14.28
CA THR A 113 -19.39 -25.90 13.84
C THR A 113 -18.07 -26.33 13.20
N ARG A 114 -17.76 -25.77 12.04
CA ARG A 114 -16.48 -25.93 11.35
C ARG A 114 -15.72 -24.62 11.34
N ARG A 115 -14.47 -24.67 11.77
CA ARG A 115 -13.56 -23.51 11.75
C ARG A 115 -12.36 -23.84 10.90
N TRP A 116 -11.94 -22.89 10.10
CA TRP A 116 -10.70 -23.00 9.34
C TRP A 116 -10.06 -21.62 9.15
N LYS A 117 -8.78 -21.63 8.88
CA LYS A 117 -7.96 -20.45 8.64
C LYS A 117 -7.40 -20.51 7.22
N VAL A 118 -7.39 -19.39 6.55
CA VAL A 118 -6.73 -19.19 5.25
C VAL A 118 -5.72 -18.08 5.43
N SER A 119 -4.45 -18.36 5.11
CA SER A 119 -3.38 -17.36 5.13
C SER A 119 -3.11 -16.92 3.70
N VAL A 120 -3.31 -15.66 3.42
CA VAL A 120 -3.17 -15.07 2.08
C VAL A 120 -1.97 -14.16 2.06
N PRO A 121 -1.02 -14.32 1.10
CA PRO A 121 0.13 -13.43 1.00
C PRO A 121 -0.29 -12.06 0.45
N ALA A 122 0.24 -11.00 1.02
CA ALA A 122 0.09 -9.63 0.54
C ALA A 122 1.10 -9.37 -0.58
N ILE A 123 0.78 -9.80 -1.81
CA ILE A 123 1.68 -9.74 -2.98
C ILE A 123 1.63 -8.42 -3.74
N ARG A 124 0.66 -7.57 -3.43
CA ARG A 124 0.48 -6.26 -4.07
C ARG A 124 -0.04 -5.27 -3.04
N ARG A 125 0.52 -4.05 -3.04
CA ARG A 125 -0.04 -2.97 -2.23
C ARG A 125 -1.37 -2.48 -2.78
N GLY A 126 -2.20 -1.92 -1.94
CA GLY A 126 -3.48 -1.35 -2.35
C GLY A 126 -4.58 -1.55 -1.34
N ARG A 127 -5.76 -1.13 -1.75
CA ARG A 127 -7.00 -1.31 -1.01
C ARG A 127 -7.77 -2.49 -1.58
N PHE A 128 -7.96 -3.50 -0.76
CA PHE A 128 -8.64 -4.72 -1.15
C PHE A 128 -9.96 -4.87 -0.41
N HIS A 129 -11.01 -5.15 -1.17
CA HIS A 129 -12.31 -5.47 -0.64
C HIS A 129 -12.49 -6.99 -0.63
N LEU A 130 -12.81 -7.50 0.54
CA LEU A 130 -13.38 -8.82 0.70
C LEU A 130 -14.88 -8.63 0.72
N GLY A 131 -15.56 -9.09 -0.31
CA GLY A 131 -16.99 -8.88 -0.52
C GLY A 131 -17.85 -10.00 0.05
N PRO A 132 -19.08 -10.19 -0.44
CA PRO A 132 -19.98 -11.17 0.11
C PRO A 132 -19.41 -12.58 0.00
N ILE A 133 -19.65 -13.37 1.04
CA ILE A 133 -19.37 -14.80 1.02
C ILE A 133 -20.49 -15.47 0.24
N VAL A 134 -20.11 -16.26 -0.77
CA VAL A 134 -21.03 -17.02 -1.60
C VAL A 134 -20.99 -18.48 -1.16
N MET A 135 -22.10 -18.97 -0.68
CA MET A 135 -22.31 -20.39 -0.38
C MET A 135 -23.11 -21.03 -1.50
N ARG A 136 -22.62 -22.15 -2.00
CA ARG A 136 -23.29 -22.98 -2.98
C ARG A 136 -23.47 -24.38 -2.42
N SER A 137 -24.62 -24.93 -2.61
CA SER A 137 -24.94 -26.32 -2.27
C SER A 137 -26.01 -26.86 -3.21
N GLY A 138 -26.39 -28.10 -3.05
CA GLY A 138 -27.41 -28.70 -3.87
C GLY A 138 -27.68 -30.15 -3.49
N ASP A 139 -28.44 -30.81 -4.31
CA ASP A 139 -28.71 -32.23 -4.17
C ASP A 139 -27.45 -33.08 -4.39
N PRO A 140 -27.41 -34.34 -3.94
CA PRO A 140 -26.24 -35.21 -4.07
C PRO A 140 -25.78 -35.48 -5.51
N PHE A 141 -26.65 -35.34 -6.48
CA PHE A 141 -26.37 -35.61 -7.90
C PHE A 141 -26.10 -34.34 -8.70
N GLY A 142 -26.25 -33.15 -8.06
CA GLY A 142 -25.97 -31.86 -8.68
C GLY A 142 -26.97 -31.42 -9.76
N LEU A 143 -28.22 -31.94 -9.70
CA LEU A 143 -29.30 -31.53 -10.60
C LEU A 143 -29.89 -30.17 -10.24
N PHE A 144 -30.05 -29.92 -8.94
CA PHE A 144 -30.60 -28.70 -8.38
C PHE A 144 -29.57 -28.03 -7.46
N GLY A 145 -29.13 -26.85 -7.83
CA GLY A 145 -28.20 -26.05 -7.02
C GLY A 145 -28.94 -24.89 -6.37
N THR A 146 -28.49 -24.55 -5.16
CA THR A 146 -28.93 -23.37 -4.42
C THR A 146 -27.71 -22.50 -4.10
N VAL A 147 -27.92 -21.20 -4.20
CA VAL A 147 -26.85 -20.21 -3.94
C VAL A 147 -27.35 -19.19 -2.93
N ALA A 148 -26.61 -18.99 -1.87
CA ALA A 148 -26.84 -17.93 -0.90
C ALA A 148 -25.64 -16.96 -0.88
N ARG A 149 -25.92 -15.67 -0.72
CA ARG A 149 -24.91 -14.63 -0.54
C ARG A 149 -25.07 -14.02 0.84
N VAL A 150 -24.02 -14.14 1.65
CA VAL A 150 -24.01 -13.58 3.00
C VAL A 150 -23.19 -12.29 2.95
N PRO A 151 -23.79 -11.14 3.29
CA PRO A 151 -23.07 -9.89 3.41
C PRO A 151 -21.97 -10.03 4.47
N ALA A 152 -20.75 -9.81 4.07
CA ALA A 152 -19.58 -9.92 4.94
C ALA A 152 -18.47 -9.05 4.37
N ASP A 153 -18.72 -7.74 4.27
CA ASP A 153 -17.75 -6.81 3.70
C ASP A 153 -16.63 -6.52 4.69
N ALA A 154 -15.41 -6.58 4.20
CA ALA A 154 -14.23 -6.11 4.92
C ALA A 154 -13.26 -5.42 3.98
N LEU A 155 -12.54 -4.47 4.52
CA LEU A 155 -11.49 -3.74 3.83
C LEU A 155 -10.14 -4.17 4.40
N ILE A 156 -9.22 -4.50 3.51
CA ILE A 156 -7.82 -4.75 3.86
C ILE A 156 -6.97 -3.73 3.12
N LEU A 157 -6.11 -3.04 3.85
CA LEU A 157 -5.15 -2.10 3.29
C LEU A 157 -3.76 -2.72 3.36
N VAL A 158 -3.14 -2.91 2.19
CA VAL A 158 -1.77 -3.40 2.09
C VAL A 158 -0.85 -2.21 1.83
N TYR A 159 -0.04 -1.87 2.82
CA TYR A 159 0.97 -0.84 2.75
C TYR A 159 2.16 -1.26 1.90
N PRO A 160 2.90 -0.31 1.30
CA PRO A 160 4.15 -0.60 0.64
C PRO A 160 5.18 -1.17 1.63
N LYS A 161 6.18 -1.86 1.11
CA LYS A 161 7.32 -2.33 1.88
C LYS A 161 8.09 -1.15 2.47
N VAL A 162 8.50 -1.28 3.72
CA VAL A 162 9.34 -0.30 4.41
C VAL A 162 10.66 -0.96 4.76
N LEU A 163 11.76 -0.37 4.31
CA LEU A 163 13.10 -0.84 4.59
C LEU A 163 13.79 0.08 5.60
N PRO A 164 14.57 -0.46 6.53
CA PRO A 164 15.36 0.35 7.44
C PRO A 164 16.46 1.11 6.67
N LEU A 165 16.63 2.40 6.97
CA LEU A 165 17.62 3.27 6.35
C LEU A 165 18.58 3.83 7.41
N PRO A 166 19.34 2.99 8.14
CA PRO A 166 20.09 3.42 9.32
C PRO A 166 21.18 4.44 8.98
N PHE A 167 21.85 4.26 7.85
CA PHE A 167 23.02 5.06 7.48
C PHE A 167 22.69 6.25 6.57
N TRP A 168 21.50 6.31 5.99
CA TRP A 168 21.16 7.39 5.09
C TRP A 168 20.81 8.67 5.83
N GLN A 169 21.49 9.74 5.48
CA GLN A 169 21.21 11.06 6.01
C GLN A 169 20.17 11.76 5.15
N LEU A 170 19.01 12.05 5.75
CA LEU A 170 17.96 12.80 5.08
C LEU A 170 18.44 14.21 4.68
N PRO A 171 17.93 14.79 3.58
CA PRO A 171 18.23 16.16 3.22
C PRO A 171 17.96 17.09 4.41
N GLY A 172 18.86 18.03 4.64
CA GLY A 172 18.74 18.99 5.74
C GLY A 172 19.24 18.52 7.11
N SER A 173 19.56 17.24 7.31
CA SER A 173 20.14 16.75 8.57
C SER A 173 21.60 17.21 8.81
N PHE A 174 22.27 17.74 7.78
CA PHE A 174 23.65 18.23 7.87
C PHE A 174 23.82 19.57 8.60
N LEU A 175 22.76 20.24 8.99
CA LEU A 175 22.87 21.47 9.78
C LEU A 175 23.46 21.23 11.18
N GLU A 176 23.52 19.96 11.62
CA GLU A 176 24.10 19.57 12.92
C GLU A 176 25.64 19.37 12.89
N GLY A 177 26.25 19.11 11.73
CA GLY A 177 27.67 18.70 11.62
C GLY A 177 28.66 19.78 11.20
N ASN A 178 28.23 20.88 10.57
CA ASN A 178 29.12 21.88 10.00
C ASN A 178 29.14 23.21 10.77
N VAL A 179 29.52 23.14 12.05
CA VAL A 179 29.90 24.33 12.85
C VAL A 179 31.27 24.88 12.41
N LEU A 180 31.96 24.24 11.47
CA LEU A 180 33.33 24.60 11.08
C LEU A 180 33.46 25.54 9.88
N THR A 181 32.40 25.82 9.12
CA THR A 181 32.43 26.86 8.09
C THR A 181 31.48 27.98 8.46
N GLY A 182 32.04 29.13 8.78
CA GLY A 182 31.45 30.32 9.38
C GLY A 182 30.24 30.99 8.68
N GLN A 183 29.41 30.29 7.98
CA GLN A 183 28.11 30.81 7.52
C GLN A 183 27.02 30.43 8.53
N ARG A 184 26.94 31.24 9.58
CA ARG A 184 25.84 31.21 10.54
C ARG A 184 24.52 31.50 9.82
N SER A 185 23.66 30.50 9.69
CA SER A 185 22.26 30.73 9.33
C SER A 185 21.61 31.64 10.38
N LEU A 186 21.22 32.85 9.97
CA LEU A 186 20.60 33.88 10.82
C LEU A 186 19.13 33.64 11.14
N GLN A 187 18.60 32.46 10.87
CA GLN A 187 17.22 32.10 11.20
C GLN A 187 17.16 31.27 12.49
N SER A 188 17.18 31.99 13.61
CA SER A 188 16.81 31.43 14.90
C SER A 188 15.29 31.34 14.99
N THR A 189 14.77 30.17 15.31
CA THR A 189 13.42 29.99 15.86
C THR A 189 13.24 30.87 17.08
N SER A 190 12.03 31.34 17.30
CA SER A 190 11.70 32.27 18.40
C SER A 190 11.71 31.61 19.79
N MET A 191 12.01 30.32 19.90
CA MET A 191 11.98 29.61 21.16
C MET A 191 13.34 29.66 21.85
N VAL A 192 13.43 30.39 22.95
CA VAL A 192 14.64 30.48 23.79
C VAL A 192 14.70 29.26 24.67
N MET A 193 15.67 28.37 24.41
CA MET A 193 15.90 27.14 25.17
C MET A 193 16.59 27.42 26.52
N GLY A 194 17.48 28.44 26.53
CA GLY A 194 18.25 28.79 27.71
C GLY A 194 19.00 30.10 27.56
N ILE A 195 19.76 30.43 28.58
CA ILE A 195 20.72 31.55 28.57
C ILE A 195 22.07 30.99 29.00
N ARG A 196 23.15 31.44 28.30
CA ARG A 196 24.52 31.14 28.64
C ARG A 196 25.35 32.41 28.71
N ASP A 197 26.53 32.32 29.30
CA ASP A 197 27.47 33.43 29.33
C ASP A 197 27.89 33.85 27.92
N TYR A 198 28.03 35.14 27.73
CA TYR A 198 28.54 35.75 26.49
C TYR A 198 29.99 35.31 26.22
N ARG A 199 30.26 34.95 24.97
CA ARG A 199 31.61 34.70 24.47
C ARG A 199 31.96 35.69 23.36
N ALA A 200 33.23 36.09 23.30
CA ALA A 200 33.69 36.98 22.24
C ALA A 200 33.34 36.42 20.84
N GLY A 201 32.59 37.20 20.06
CA GLY A 201 32.04 36.80 18.75
C GLY A 201 30.53 36.47 18.75
N ASP A 202 29.85 36.47 19.89
CA ASP A 202 28.40 36.36 19.92
C ASP A 202 27.74 37.67 19.44
N ALA A 203 26.63 37.52 18.69
CA ALA A 203 25.93 38.66 18.14
C ALA A 203 25.22 39.45 19.24
N MET A 204 25.41 40.77 19.29
CA MET A 204 24.85 41.68 20.32
C MET A 204 23.31 41.66 20.38
N ASN A 205 22.62 41.37 19.26
CA ASN A 205 21.18 41.28 19.20
C ASN A 205 20.59 40.03 19.91
N ARG A 206 21.47 39.11 20.33
CA ARG A 206 21.11 37.90 21.08
C ARG A 206 21.26 38.06 22.59
N ILE A 207 21.71 39.19 23.08
CA ILE A 207 21.87 39.42 24.51
C ILE A 207 20.49 39.40 25.19
N HIS A 208 20.41 38.62 26.27
CA HIS A 208 19.22 38.61 27.13
C HIS A 208 19.37 39.67 28.23
N TRP A 209 19.04 40.91 27.91
CA TRP A 209 19.23 42.07 28.78
C TRP A 209 18.67 41.89 30.20
N PRO A 210 17.46 41.32 30.42
CA PRO A 210 16.90 41.14 31.78
C PRO A 210 17.79 40.26 32.68
N SER A 211 18.37 39.19 32.14
CA SER A 211 19.29 38.31 32.91
C SER A 211 20.67 38.95 33.04
N SER A 212 21.15 39.63 32.04
CA SER A 212 22.43 40.32 32.09
C SER A 212 22.46 41.40 33.18
N VAL A 213 21.40 42.15 33.35
CA VAL A 213 21.26 43.14 34.43
C VAL A 213 21.17 42.46 35.80
N ARG A 214 20.42 41.39 35.94
CA ARG A 214 20.22 40.70 37.21
C ARG A 214 21.50 40.04 37.74
N HIS A 215 22.29 39.44 36.86
CA HIS A 215 23.45 38.66 37.24
C HIS A 215 24.78 39.41 37.04
N ARG A 216 24.76 40.69 36.68
CA ARG A 216 25.92 41.57 36.47
C ARG A 216 26.96 40.99 35.49
N GLY A 217 26.49 40.26 34.47
CA GLY A 217 27.31 39.65 33.39
C GLY A 217 26.51 39.63 32.10
N LEU A 218 27.18 39.54 30.95
CA LEU A 218 26.51 39.44 29.66
C LEU A 218 26.04 38.01 29.43
N PHE A 219 24.72 37.84 29.28
CA PHE A 219 24.06 36.55 28.96
C PHE A 219 23.47 36.59 27.56
N VAL A 220 23.69 35.53 26.80
CA VAL A 220 23.16 35.36 25.43
C VAL A 220 22.07 34.34 25.42
N LYS A 221 21.00 34.65 24.70
CA LYS A 221 19.87 33.70 24.45
C LYS A 221 20.40 32.52 23.63
N GLU A 222 20.23 31.34 24.14
CA GLU A 222 20.46 30.10 23.42
C GLU A 222 19.12 29.66 22.82
N PHE A 223 19.07 29.63 21.50
CA PHE A 223 17.86 29.25 20.78
C PHE A 223 17.95 27.77 20.46
N GLU A 224 16.86 27.06 20.65
CA GLU A 224 16.71 25.73 20.13
C GLU A 224 16.78 25.81 18.60
N LEU A 225 17.70 25.08 18.02
CA LEU A 225 17.68 24.85 16.57
C LEU A 225 16.44 24.01 16.29
N ASP A 226 15.44 24.63 15.68
CA ASP A 226 14.24 23.91 15.27
C ASP A 226 14.68 22.81 14.26
N LYS A 227 14.78 21.58 14.77
CA LYS A 227 15.14 20.38 13.99
C LYS A 227 14.06 20.04 12.95
N THR A 228 13.03 20.84 12.85
CA THR A 228 11.81 20.60 12.07
C THR A 228 11.82 21.30 10.72
N ALA A 229 12.94 21.25 9.98
CA ALA A 229 12.88 21.59 8.57
C ALA A 229 11.92 20.66 7.85
N ASP A 230 10.89 21.21 7.22
CA ASP A 230 9.92 20.43 6.45
C ASP A 230 10.64 19.58 5.38
N LEU A 231 10.37 18.29 5.37
CA LEU A 231 10.84 17.40 4.32
C LEU A 231 9.73 17.21 3.29
N TRP A 232 9.98 17.60 2.06
CA TRP A 232 9.11 17.37 0.93
C TRP A 232 9.65 16.25 0.07
N ILE A 233 8.84 15.22 -0.14
CA ILE A 233 9.16 14.09 -1.01
C ILE A 233 8.40 14.28 -2.31
N TYR A 234 9.12 14.39 -3.41
CA TYR A 234 8.56 14.39 -4.77
C TYR A 234 8.68 12.98 -5.33
N LEU A 235 7.57 12.32 -5.51
CA LEU A 235 7.49 10.98 -6.06
C LEU A 235 6.96 11.05 -7.50
N ASP A 236 7.83 10.78 -8.44
CA ASP A 236 7.48 10.74 -9.85
C ASP A 236 6.81 9.41 -10.19
N LEU A 237 5.59 9.51 -10.71
CA LEU A 237 4.76 8.41 -11.15
C LEU A 237 4.19 8.69 -12.56
N GLU A 238 4.93 9.44 -13.37
CA GLU A 238 4.62 9.65 -14.78
C GLU A 238 4.71 8.32 -15.53
N ARG A 239 3.63 7.93 -16.21
CA ARG A 239 3.50 6.62 -16.87
C ARG A 239 4.65 6.32 -17.83
N HIS A 240 5.13 7.33 -18.56
CA HIS A 240 6.12 7.16 -19.60
C HIS A 240 7.44 6.54 -19.12
N TRP A 241 7.84 6.83 -17.89
CA TRP A 241 9.15 6.44 -17.35
C TRP A 241 9.13 5.14 -16.53
N HIS A 242 7.93 4.65 -16.16
CA HIS A 242 7.85 3.42 -15.40
C HIS A 242 7.91 2.17 -16.28
N ARG A 243 8.73 1.20 -15.85
CA ARG A 243 9.02 -0.05 -16.54
C ARG A 243 8.99 -1.22 -15.56
N GLY A 244 8.75 -2.41 -16.12
CA GLY A 244 8.72 -3.66 -15.35
C GLY A 244 7.39 -3.91 -14.65
N GLU A 245 7.26 -5.09 -14.05
CA GLU A 245 6.06 -5.50 -13.32
C GLU A 245 6.44 -6.06 -11.94
N GLY A 246 5.48 -6.04 -11.01
CA GLY A 246 5.64 -6.57 -9.66
C GLY A 246 6.67 -5.80 -8.82
N GLU A 247 7.27 -6.46 -7.83
CA GLU A 247 8.18 -5.84 -6.85
C GLU A 247 9.44 -5.21 -7.46
N THR A 248 9.86 -5.68 -8.63
CA THR A 248 11.06 -5.19 -9.33
C THR A 248 10.78 -4.03 -10.28
N SER A 249 9.52 -3.63 -10.45
CA SER A 249 9.15 -2.48 -11.26
C SER A 249 9.73 -1.19 -10.69
N THR A 250 9.98 -0.23 -11.57
CA THR A 250 10.46 1.09 -11.15
C THR A 250 9.43 1.81 -10.26
N GLU A 251 8.14 1.53 -10.47
CA GLU A 251 7.05 2.07 -9.64
C GLU A 251 7.16 1.56 -8.19
N GLU A 252 7.18 0.21 -8.01
CA GLU A 252 7.24 -0.38 -6.67
C GLU A 252 8.53 0.01 -5.93
N ARG A 253 9.64 0.09 -6.65
CA ARG A 253 10.93 0.51 -6.08
C ARG A 253 10.90 1.97 -5.65
N ALA A 254 10.33 2.87 -6.47
CA ALA A 254 10.18 4.28 -6.13
C ALA A 254 9.27 4.48 -4.91
N VAL A 255 8.14 3.76 -4.86
CA VAL A 255 7.22 3.81 -3.73
C VAL A 255 7.84 3.22 -2.46
N THR A 256 8.62 2.14 -2.59
CA THR A 256 9.36 1.55 -1.43
C THR A 256 10.37 2.53 -0.87
N VAL A 257 11.12 3.24 -1.72
CA VAL A 257 12.03 4.30 -1.28
C VAL A 257 11.25 5.40 -0.56
N ALA A 258 10.15 5.91 -1.15
CA ALA A 258 9.33 6.94 -0.54
C ALA A 258 8.77 6.51 0.83
N ALA A 259 8.22 5.30 0.93
CA ALA A 259 7.67 4.76 2.18
C ALA A 259 8.75 4.60 3.26
N SER A 260 9.94 4.14 2.88
CA SER A 260 11.08 3.98 3.81
C SER A 260 11.58 5.34 4.33
N VAL A 261 11.60 6.35 3.46
CA VAL A 261 11.94 7.72 3.84
C VAL A 261 10.88 8.34 4.75
N VAL A 262 9.61 8.16 4.44
CA VAL A 262 8.49 8.60 5.29
C VAL A 262 8.61 7.99 6.68
N SER A 263 8.89 6.69 6.76
CA SER A 263 9.08 5.99 8.03
C SER A 263 10.25 6.56 8.82
N LYS A 264 11.43 6.69 8.19
CA LYS A 264 12.63 7.25 8.84
C LYS A 264 12.39 8.68 9.32
N ALA A 265 11.86 9.55 8.46
CA ALA A 265 11.63 10.94 8.81
C ALA A 265 10.61 11.11 9.94
N THR A 266 9.60 10.23 10.00
CA THR A 266 8.63 10.21 11.10
C THR A 266 9.29 9.79 12.42
N HIS A 267 10.18 8.78 12.39
CA HIS A 267 10.96 8.38 13.57
C HIS A 267 11.92 9.49 14.06
N GLU A 268 12.44 10.28 13.13
CA GLU A 268 13.26 11.46 13.44
C GLU A 268 12.41 12.71 13.83
N HIS A 269 11.09 12.54 14.01
CA HIS A 269 10.14 13.59 14.37
C HIS A 269 10.10 14.78 13.40
N ARG A 270 10.41 14.56 12.12
CA ARG A 270 10.36 15.60 11.09
C ARG A 270 8.95 15.77 10.53
N ASN A 271 8.65 16.98 10.08
CA ASN A 271 7.46 17.23 9.27
C ASN A 271 7.69 16.65 7.88
N VAL A 272 6.78 15.81 7.39
CA VAL A 272 6.90 15.14 6.09
C VAL A 272 5.69 15.46 5.22
N GLY A 273 5.97 16.01 4.04
CA GLY A 273 5.00 16.20 2.96
C GLY A 273 5.33 15.33 1.76
N LEU A 274 4.33 15.06 0.94
CA LEU A 274 4.46 14.24 -0.26
C LEU A 274 3.77 14.93 -1.44
N VAL A 275 4.45 14.96 -2.58
CA VAL A 275 3.94 15.46 -3.85
C VAL A 275 4.11 14.36 -4.89
N THR A 276 3.07 14.06 -5.66
CA THR A 276 3.09 12.97 -6.64
C THR A 276 2.58 13.41 -8.00
N THR A 277 3.05 12.75 -9.06
CA THR A 277 2.63 12.96 -10.46
C THR A 277 1.71 11.85 -10.97
N GLY A 278 1.31 10.88 -10.13
CA GLY A 278 0.50 9.73 -10.49
C GLY A 278 -0.92 10.05 -10.98
N VAL A 279 -1.73 9.00 -11.17
CA VAL A 279 -3.16 9.12 -11.56
C VAL A 279 -3.92 10.04 -10.61
N ARG A 280 -3.62 9.97 -9.33
CA ARG A 280 -4.05 10.93 -8.31
C ARG A 280 -2.86 11.82 -7.96
N ALA A 281 -2.63 12.85 -8.77
CA ALA A 281 -1.65 13.88 -8.43
C ALA A 281 -2.16 14.65 -7.20
N GLU A 282 -1.48 14.51 -6.07
CA GLU A 282 -1.90 15.12 -4.81
C GLU A 282 -0.71 15.78 -4.12
N ILE A 283 -0.99 16.87 -3.43
CA ILE A 283 -0.01 17.59 -2.61
C ILE A 283 -0.43 17.40 -1.16
N LEU A 284 0.27 16.52 -0.46
CA LEU A 284 0.11 16.30 0.98
C LEU A 284 1.09 17.19 1.72
N HIS A 285 0.58 18.25 2.35
CA HIS A 285 1.41 19.22 3.07
C HIS A 285 2.17 18.58 4.23
N PRO A 286 3.38 19.10 4.55
CA PRO A 286 4.16 18.60 5.66
C PRO A 286 3.42 18.74 6.99
N ASP A 287 3.41 17.63 7.73
CA ASP A 287 2.93 17.54 9.10
C ASP A 287 3.73 16.44 9.80
N ARG A 288 3.55 16.29 11.12
CA ARG A 288 4.27 15.33 11.95
C ARG A 288 3.37 14.38 12.70
N GLY A 289 3.99 13.28 13.18
CA GLY A 289 3.34 12.34 14.06
C GLY A 289 2.60 11.20 13.34
N SER A 290 1.98 10.33 14.12
CA SER A 290 1.38 9.08 13.65
C SER A 290 0.22 9.26 12.68
N LYS A 291 -0.55 10.35 12.82
CA LYS A 291 -1.64 10.66 11.88
C LYS A 291 -1.12 10.95 10.49
N GLN A 292 -0.07 11.78 10.39
CA GLN A 292 0.55 12.09 9.10
C GLN A 292 1.20 10.85 8.50
N PHE A 293 1.92 10.06 9.30
CA PHE A 293 2.47 8.78 8.87
C PHE A 293 1.40 7.88 8.26
N GLY A 294 0.29 7.66 8.98
CA GLY A 294 -0.82 6.84 8.50
C GLY A 294 -1.42 7.36 7.19
N LYS A 295 -1.62 8.69 7.07
CA LYS A 295 -2.12 9.34 5.85
C LYS A 295 -1.19 9.13 4.65
N LEU A 296 0.12 9.34 4.85
CA LEU A 296 1.11 9.16 3.79
C LEU A 296 1.22 7.70 3.36
N MET A 297 1.27 6.76 4.32
CA MET A 297 1.34 5.33 4.03
C MET A 297 0.09 4.81 3.32
N GLN A 298 -1.10 5.27 3.72
CA GLN A 298 -2.34 4.94 3.04
C GLN A 298 -2.34 5.46 1.61
N TYR A 299 -1.90 6.69 1.39
CA TYR A 299 -1.80 7.26 0.05
C TYR A 299 -0.80 6.46 -0.81
N LEU A 300 0.39 6.16 -0.28
CA LEU A 300 1.41 5.35 -0.97
C LEU A 300 0.94 3.91 -1.25
N ALA A 301 0.01 3.38 -0.47
CA ALA A 301 -0.61 2.08 -0.77
C ALA A 301 -1.49 2.12 -2.02
N GLU A 302 -2.21 3.24 -2.24
CA GLU A 302 -3.21 3.35 -3.30
C GLU A 302 -2.70 4.03 -4.58
N VAL A 303 -1.56 4.74 -4.52
CA VAL A 303 -1.01 5.46 -5.66
C VAL A 303 -0.48 4.51 -6.73
N SER A 304 -0.65 4.89 -7.99
CA SER A 304 -0.15 4.12 -9.14
C SER A 304 0.44 5.03 -10.21
N ALA A 305 1.43 4.48 -10.93
CA ALA A 305 1.98 5.12 -12.12
C ALA A 305 0.91 5.16 -13.22
N GLY A 306 0.67 6.32 -13.78
CA GLY A 306 -0.38 6.52 -14.79
C GLY A 306 -0.67 7.99 -15.06
N GLY A 307 -0.01 8.89 -14.32
CA GLY A 307 -0.11 10.33 -14.54
C GLY A 307 0.51 10.76 -15.87
N SER A 308 0.00 11.87 -16.39
CA SER A 308 0.52 12.54 -17.60
C SER A 308 1.33 13.78 -17.27
N ARG A 309 1.31 14.23 -16.00
CA ARG A 309 2.07 15.40 -15.56
C ARG A 309 3.52 15.03 -15.30
N THR A 310 4.42 15.86 -15.77
CA THR A 310 5.85 15.68 -15.53
C THR A 310 6.23 16.14 -14.13
N ILE A 311 7.28 15.55 -13.58
CA ILE A 311 7.81 15.99 -12.28
C ILE A 311 8.30 17.44 -12.33
N ALA A 312 8.82 17.90 -13.48
CA ALA A 312 9.25 19.28 -13.70
C ALA A 312 8.10 20.28 -13.51
N GLU A 313 6.93 20.02 -14.10
CA GLU A 313 5.74 20.87 -13.97
C GLU A 313 5.29 20.98 -12.51
N VAL A 314 5.25 19.84 -11.82
CA VAL A 314 4.81 19.79 -10.42
C VAL A 314 5.80 20.48 -9.49
N MET A 315 7.10 20.36 -9.75
CA MET A 315 8.13 21.09 -9.01
C MET A 315 7.99 22.60 -9.17
N VAL A 316 7.78 23.09 -10.39
CA VAL A 316 7.59 24.53 -10.66
C VAL A 316 6.33 25.06 -9.97
N GLU A 317 5.22 24.32 -10.01
CA GLU A 317 3.97 24.70 -9.35
C GLU A 317 4.11 24.80 -7.82
N THR A 318 4.88 23.89 -7.23
CA THR A 318 5.00 23.80 -5.78
C THR A 318 6.14 24.66 -5.20
N LEU A 319 7.06 25.14 -6.04
CA LEU A 319 8.21 25.96 -5.64
C LEU A 319 7.82 27.17 -4.74
N PRO A 320 6.74 27.94 -5.02
CA PRO A 320 6.34 29.07 -4.17
C PRO A 320 5.83 28.64 -2.77
N ARG A 321 5.48 27.38 -2.61
CA ARG A 321 4.96 26.85 -1.32
C ARG A 321 6.08 26.38 -0.40
N LEU A 322 7.29 26.22 -0.92
CA LEU A 322 8.44 25.77 -0.16
C LEU A 322 9.01 26.90 0.68
N ARG A 323 9.16 26.64 1.97
CA ARG A 323 9.80 27.61 2.88
C ARG A 323 11.32 27.53 2.77
N ARG A 324 12.01 28.65 2.98
CA ARG A 324 13.46 28.64 3.11
C ARG A 324 13.90 27.70 4.24
N GLY A 325 14.92 26.91 4.00
CA GLY A 325 15.38 25.90 4.94
C GLY A 325 14.63 24.57 4.86
N ALA A 326 13.57 24.46 4.04
CA ALA A 326 12.97 23.17 3.73
C ALA A 326 13.98 22.22 3.08
N SER A 327 13.66 20.94 3.12
CA SER A 327 14.43 19.89 2.48
C SER A 327 13.57 19.21 1.43
N VAL A 328 14.16 18.86 0.30
CA VAL A 328 13.50 18.22 -0.83
C VAL A 328 14.21 16.94 -1.19
N LEU A 329 13.45 15.86 -1.30
CA LEU A 329 13.89 14.60 -1.87
C LEU A 329 13.08 14.31 -3.13
N ILE A 330 13.76 14.15 -4.25
CA ILE A 330 13.17 13.83 -5.55
C ILE A 330 13.42 12.35 -5.80
N ILE A 331 12.35 11.58 -6.07
CA ILE A 331 12.42 10.16 -6.42
C ILE A 331 11.82 10.02 -7.81
N THR A 332 12.65 9.72 -8.82
CA THR A 332 12.20 9.72 -10.21
C THR A 332 12.92 8.65 -11.04
N PRO A 333 12.21 7.94 -11.93
CA PRO A 333 12.83 7.16 -13.00
C PRO A 333 13.09 7.98 -14.27
N SER A 334 12.67 9.26 -14.31
CA SER A 334 12.67 10.10 -15.51
C SER A 334 14.08 10.42 -15.98
N LEU A 335 14.32 10.18 -17.26
CA LEU A 335 15.52 10.57 -18.00
C LEU A 335 15.28 11.84 -18.85
N ASP A 336 14.22 12.59 -18.55
CA ASP A 336 14.01 13.93 -19.10
C ASP A 336 14.83 14.94 -18.31
N ARG A 337 15.59 15.78 -19.01
CA ARG A 337 16.42 16.84 -18.40
C ARG A 337 15.61 18.03 -17.87
N ALA A 338 14.32 18.12 -18.21
CA ALA A 338 13.47 19.25 -17.86
C ALA A 338 13.37 19.48 -16.32
N TRP A 339 13.43 18.42 -15.50
CA TRP A 339 13.34 18.53 -14.04
C TRP A 339 14.67 18.95 -13.36
N VAL A 340 15.81 18.86 -14.06
CA VAL A 340 17.12 19.24 -13.51
C VAL A 340 17.16 20.74 -13.17
N ARG A 341 16.59 21.56 -14.05
CA ARG A 341 16.56 23.02 -13.83
C ARG A 341 15.75 23.42 -12.59
N PRO A 342 14.51 22.97 -12.38
CA PRO A 342 13.81 23.19 -11.11
C PRO A 342 14.56 22.68 -9.89
N ALA A 343 15.24 21.53 -9.98
CA ALA A 343 16.05 20.99 -8.88
C ALA A 343 17.24 21.90 -8.53
N SER A 344 17.94 22.48 -9.52
CA SER A 344 19.01 23.44 -9.29
C SER A 344 18.48 24.76 -8.68
N THR A 345 17.33 25.26 -9.15
CA THR A 345 16.68 26.46 -8.58
C THR A 345 16.34 26.29 -7.10
N LEU A 346 15.88 25.10 -6.70
CA LEU A 346 15.66 24.78 -5.27
C LEU A 346 16.96 24.94 -4.46
N ARG A 347 18.06 24.43 -4.98
CA ARG A 347 19.36 24.52 -4.33
C ARG A 347 19.85 25.97 -4.21
N GLU A 348 19.71 26.76 -5.26
CA GLU A 348 20.02 28.21 -5.27
C GLU A 348 19.17 28.96 -4.25
N SER A 349 17.94 28.53 -4.00
CA SER A 349 17.03 29.09 -2.99
C SER A 349 17.33 28.65 -1.55
N SER A 350 18.50 28.03 -1.30
CA SER A 350 18.92 27.50 0.01
C SER A 350 18.02 26.37 0.53
N ILE A 351 17.43 25.60 -0.36
CA ILE A 351 16.66 24.40 -0.05
C ILE A 351 17.59 23.19 -0.24
N SER A 352 17.75 22.39 0.81
CA SER A 352 18.58 21.18 0.74
C SER A 352 17.92 20.15 -0.16
N THR A 353 18.52 19.87 -1.32
CA THR A 353 17.92 19.02 -2.35
C THR A 353 18.75 17.76 -2.55
N GLN A 354 18.07 16.61 -2.53
CA GLN A 354 18.63 15.31 -2.91
C GLN A 354 17.74 14.66 -3.96
N ALA A 355 18.33 13.80 -4.80
CA ALA A 355 17.60 13.04 -5.81
C ALA A 355 17.96 11.56 -5.74
N VAL A 356 16.95 10.70 -5.91
CA VAL A 356 17.09 9.25 -6.12
C VAL A 356 16.62 8.94 -7.53
N LEU A 357 17.55 8.57 -8.38
CA LEU A 357 17.23 8.14 -9.74
C LEU A 357 16.99 6.63 -9.75
N VAL A 358 15.77 6.22 -10.11
CA VAL A 358 15.36 4.79 -10.10
C VAL A 358 15.58 4.18 -11.48
N GLY A 359 16.55 3.27 -11.56
CA GLY A 359 16.90 2.60 -12.82
C GLY A 359 15.96 1.44 -13.18
N SER A 360 15.76 1.21 -14.48
CA SER A 360 15.08 0.05 -15.05
C SER A 360 16.06 -0.97 -15.61
N LYS A 361 15.69 -2.27 -15.65
CA LYS A 361 16.46 -3.32 -16.33
C LYS A 361 16.46 -3.17 -17.84
N ASP A 362 15.40 -2.62 -18.39
CA ASP A 362 15.18 -2.44 -19.83
C ASP A 362 15.80 -1.11 -20.31
N THR A 363 17.08 -0.89 -20.04
CA THR A 363 17.75 0.37 -20.35
C THR A 363 18.69 0.19 -21.56
N ASP A 364 18.37 0.87 -22.65
CA ASP A 364 19.21 0.95 -23.84
C ASP A 364 20.49 1.78 -23.58
N GLU A 365 21.51 1.64 -24.43
CA GLU A 365 22.74 2.46 -24.37
C GLU A 365 22.45 3.98 -24.39
N HIS A 366 21.41 4.38 -25.12
CA HIS A 366 20.95 5.75 -25.21
C HIS A 366 20.43 6.27 -23.87
N ASP A 367 19.70 5.46 -23.13
CA ASP A 367 19.20 5.80 -21.79
C ASP A 367 20.35 5.85 -20.77
N ALA A 368 21.37 5.01 -20.94
CA ALA A 368 22.58 5.09 -20.12
C ALA A 368 23.31 6.42 -20.30
N ALA A 369 23.45 6.88 -21.55
CA ALA A 369 24.06 8.19 -21.87
C ALA A 369 23.24 9.36 -21.30
N ARG A 370 21.91 9.34 -21.44
CA ARG A 370 21.01 10.33 -20.84
C ARG A 370 21.14 10.39 -19.33
N ARG A 371 21.21 9.23 -18.69
CA ARG A 371 21.39 9.12 -17.24
C ARG A 371 22.69 9.74 -16.77
N HIS A 372 23.82 9.43 -17.46
CA HIS A 372 25.10 10.05 -17.15
C HIS A 372 25.06 11.56 -17.29
N ALA A 373 24.41 12.08 -18.33
CA ALA A 373 24.26 13.51 -18.52
C ALA A 373 23.48 14.17 -17.36
N ILE A 374 22.36 13.57 -16.95
CA ILE A 374 21.53 14.07 -15.81
C ILE A 374 22.34 14.05 -14.51
N LEU A 375 23.04 12.94 -14.22
CA LEU A 375 23.86 12.83 -13.03
C LEU A 375 24.97 13.89 -13.00
N GLY A 376 25.61 14.13 -14.15
CA GLY A 376 26.62 15.19 -14.30
C GLY A 376 26.06 16.59 -14.06
N GLU A 377 24.89 16.91 -14.63
CA GLU A 377 24.24 18.21 -14.44
C GLU A 377 23.82 18.43 -12.98
N LEU A 378 23.25 17.40 -12.34
CA LEU A 378 22.86 17.46 -10.92
C LEU A 378 24.10 17.66 -10.02
N ALA A 379 25.20 16.99 -10.32
CA ALA A 379 26.46 17.16 -9.59
C ALA A 379 26.99 18.58 -9.72
N VAL A 380 27.00 19.17 -10.92
CA VAL A 380 27.38 20.59 -11.15
C VAL A 380 26.46 21.53 -10.38
N ALA A 381 25.14 21.23 -10.31
CA ALA A 381 24.19 22.01 -9.54
C ALA A 381 24.29 21.79 -8.02
N GLY A 382 25.19 20.92 -7.56
CA GLY A 382 25.37 20.59 -6.14
C GLY A 382 24.18 19.81 -5.53
N VAL A 383 23.37 19.15 -6.35
CA VAL A 383 22.29 18.27 -5.92
C VAL A 383 22.89 16.89 -5.66
N ARG A 384 22.79 16.41 -4.43
CA ARG A 384 23.23 15.05 -4.09
C ARG A 384 22.32 14.03 -4.75
N THR A 385 22.91 13.09 -5.48
CA THR A 385 22.15 12.11 -6.24
C THR A 385 22.59 10.70 -5.89
N ALA A 386 21.62 9.84 -5.63
CA ALA A 386 21.82 8.41 -5.51
C ALA A 386 21.17 7.71 -6.72
N HIS A 387 21.81 6.69 -7.27
CA HIS A 387 21.30 5.93 -8.40
C HIS A 387 20.96 4.50 -7.98
N LEU A 388 19.67 4.21 -7.89
CA LEU A 388 19.18 2.86 -7.60
C LEU A 388 19.23 2.00 -8.86
N GLN A 389 20.35 1.28 -9.04
CA GLN A 389 20.57 0.44 -10.21
C GLN A 389 19.55 -0.71 -10.30
N PRO A 390 19.27 -1.21 -11.51
CA PRO A 390 18.42 -2.39 -11.68
C PRO A 390 19.00 -3.60 -10.96
N GLY A 391 18.19 -4.25 -10.11
CA GLY A 391 18.64 -5.41 -9.32
C GLY A 391 19.40 -5.10 -8.05
N MET A 392 19.82 -3.85 -7.83
CA MET A 392 20.44 -3.41 -6.60
C MET A 392 19.42 -3.45 -5.45
N ASN A 393 19.86 -3.93 -4.28
CA ASN A 393 19.05 -3.81 -3.08
C ASN A 393 18.94 -2.34 -2.66
N ILE A 394 17.74 -1.91 -2.30
CA ILE A 394 17.50 -0.52 -1.85
C ILE A 394 18.37 -0.19 -0.62
N GLU A 395 18.67 -1.17 0.24
CA GLU A 395 19.56 -0.98 1.39
C GLU A 395 21.00 -0.62 0.97
N GLU A 396 21.51 -1.21 -0.13
CA GLU A 396 22.84 -0.96 -0.66
C GLU A 396 22.99 0.48 -1.22
N LEU A 397 21.91 1.00 -1.84
CA LEU A 397 21.88 2.38 -2.35
C LEU A 397 22.32 3.40 -1.29
N PHE A 398 21.90 3.18 -0.06
CA PHE A 398 22.14 4.12 1.03
C PHE A 398 23.51 3.92 1.69
N HIS A 399 24.16 2.78 1.46
CA HIS A 399 25.58 2.58 1.81
C HIS A 399 26.54 3.25 0.81
N GLU A 400 26.25 3.16 -0.50
CA GLU A 400 27.09 3.81 -1.52
C GLU A 400 27.03 5.34 -1.46
N ALA A 401 25.88 5.90 -1.14
CA ALA A 401 25.73 7.35 -0.97
C ALA A 401 26.62 7.91 0.17
N MET A 402 27.05 7.09 1.11
CA MET A 402 28.02 7.47 2.16
C MET A 402 29.48 7.43 1.67
N ASN A 403 29.83 6.44 0.85
CA ASN A 403 31.20 6.30 0.36
C ASN A 403 31.59 7.37 -0.67
N ALA A 404 30.60 8.02 -1.30
CA ALA A 404 30.82 9.16 -2.19
C ALA A 404 31.10 10.48 -1.44
N ILE A 405 31.09 10.47 -0.10
CA ILE A 405 31.29 11.65 0.77
C ILE A 405 32.67 11.63 1.45
N ALA A 406 33.36 10.48 1.43
CA ALA A 406 34.76 10.34 1.91
C ALA A 406 35.75 10.61 0.78
#